data_8f2ec270196fdd90fd2345333285e679
#
_entry.id   8f2ec270196fdd90fd2345333285e679
#
_cell.length_a   1.000
_cell.length_b   1.000
_cell.length_c   1.000
_cell.angle_alpha   90.00
_cell.angle_beta   90.00
_cell.angle_gamma   90.00
#
_symmetry.space_group_name_H-M   'P 1'
#
loop_
_entity.id
_entity.type
_entity.pdbx_description
1 polymer ?
#
loop_
_entity_poly.entity_id
_entity_poly.type
_entity_poly.pdbx_seq_one_letter_code
_entity_poly.pdbx_strand_id
1 'polypeptide(L)'
;MTLITLPSGTVLANDFALPIIVVSKVLMANDNNPHAKLYPYYFTIMYANGVSIPIIAKTLADAELDRQIVVKAITPIKDSNAN
;
A
#
# COMPACT_ATOMS: atom_id res chain seq x y z
N MET A 1 -9.71 9.63 12.10
CA MET A 1 -9.08 8.51 11.35
C MET A 1 -9.61 8.47 9.93
N THR A 2 -8.75 8.27 8.99
CA THR A 2 -9.14 8.15 7.59
C THR A 2 -8.95 6.71 7.15
N LEU A 3 -9.90 6.20 6.39
CA LEU A 3 -9.77 4.87 5.82
C LEU A 3 -9.47 4.99 4.34
N ILE A 4 -8.50 4.24 3.89
CA ILE A 4 -8.12 4.18 2.48
C ILE A 4 -8.62 2.84 1.94
N THR A 5 -9.60 2.89 1.06
CA THR A 5 -10.14 1.67 0.45
C THR A 5 -9.48 1.46 -0.90
N LEU A 6 -8.86 0.31 -1.06
CA LEU A 6 -8.15 -0.03 -2.30
C LEU A 6 -9.04 -0.81 -3.24
N PRO A 7 -8.84 -0.70 -4.54
CA PRO A 7 -9.64 -1.44 -5.51
C PRO A 7 -9.63 -2.95 -5.30
N SER A 8 -8.55 -3.48 -4.73
CA SER A 8 -8.47 -4.90 -4.44
C SER A 8 -9.33 -5.32 -3.25
N GLY A 9 -9.92 -4.36 -2.55
CA GLY A 9 -10.77 -4.64 -1.38
C GLY A 9 -10.11 -4.43 -0.05
N THR A 10 -8.82 -4.20 -0.02
CA THR A 10 -8.10 -3.95 1.23
C THR A 10 -8.45 -2.56 1.76
N VAL A 11 -8.66 -2.45 3.04
CA VAL A 11 -8.93 -1.17 3.70
C VAL A 11 -7.81 -0.89 4.69
N LEU A 12 -7.22 0.29 4.59
CA LEU A 12 -6.11 0.68 5.46
C LEU A 12 -6.50 1.88 6.29
N ALA A 13 -6.08 1.90 7.54
CA ALA A 13 -6.26 3.07 8.39
C ALA A 13 -5.07 4.00 8.20
N ASN A 14 -5.32 5.29 8.12
CA ASN A 14 -4.27 6.30 8.07
C ASN A 14 -4.68 7.43 9.00
N ASP A 15 -4.06 7.49 10.18
CA ASP A 15 -4.47 8.37 11.23
C ASP A 15 -3.40 9.40 11.48
N PHE A 16 -3.79 10.57 11.89
CA PHE A 16 -2.84 11.62 12.21
C PHE A 16 -1.88 11.18 13.32
N ALA A 17 -2.39 10.42 14.29
CA ALA A 17 -1.57 9.94 15.40
C ALA A 17 -0.70 8.73 14.99
N LEU A 18 -1.11 7.99 13.97
CA LEU A 18 -0.36 6.81 13.53
C LEU A 18 -0.39 6.75 12.01
N PRO A 19 0.37 7.62 11.33
CA PRO A 19 0.32 7.67 9.88
C PRO A 19 1.16 6.59 9.22
N ILE A 20 0.83 6.30 7.99
CA ILE A 20 1.68 5.49 7.12
C ILE A 20 2.84 6.37 6.67
N ILE A 21 4.06 5.93 6.88
CA ILE A 21 5.24 6.74 6.58
C ILE A 21 6.11 6.18 5.47
N VAL A 22 5.95 4.91 5.13
CA VAL A 22 6.74 4.30 4.04
C VAL A 22 5.82 3.46 3.17
N VAL A 23 5.99 3.58 1.86
CA VAL A 23 5.31 2.72 0.89
C VAL A 23 6.39 2.19 -0.05
N SER A 24 6.59 0.90 -0.07
CA SER A 24 7.63 0.31 -0.92
C SER A 24 7.17 0.27 -2.38
N LYS A 25 8.09 -0.02 -3.28
CA LYS A 25 7.72 -0.31 -4.65
C LYS A 25 7.08 -1.70 -4.71
N VAL A 26 6.41 -2.01 -5.81
CA VAL A 26 5.79 -3.32 -6.00
C VAL A 26 6.86 -4.36 -6.23
N LEU A 27 6.72 -5.50 -5.56
CA LEU A 27 7.64 -6.62 -5.66
C LEU A 27 6.86 -7.88 -6.02
N MET A 28 7.55 -8.88 -6.50
CA MET A 28 6.93 -10.16 -6.81
C MET A 28 7.29 -11.16 -5.72
N ALA A 29 6.30 -11.85 -5.21
CA ALA A 29 6.51 -12.88 -4.20
C ALA A 29 7.31 -14.02 -4.80
N ASN A 30 8.28 -14.53 -4.04
CA ASN A 30 9.18 -15.54 -4.54
C ASN A 30 9.11 -16.77 -3.67
N ASP A 31 7.92 -17.31 -3.48
CA ASP A 31 7.81 -18.46 -2.67
C ASP A 31 6.75 -19.40 -3.25
N ASN A 32 6.73 -20.63 -2.77
CA ASN A 32 5.91 -21.67 -3.31
C ASN A 32 4.60 -21.86 -2.59
N ASN A 33 4.27 -20.97 -1.69
CA ASN A 33 3.05 -21.12 -0.94
C ASN A 33 1.84 -20.84 -1.86
N PRO A 34 0.74 -21.55 -1.69
CA PRO A 34 -0.44 -21.36 -2.55
C PRO A 34 -0.99 -19.95 -2.55
N HIS A 35 -0.87 -19.24 -1.45
CA HIS A 35 -1.34 -17.88 -1.34
C HIS A 35 -0.52 -16.97 -2.26
N ALA A 36 0.77 -17.15 -2.32
CA ALA A 36 1.65 -16.39 -3.20
C ALA A 36 1.38 -16.69 -4.67
N LYS A 37 0.90 -17.87 -4.98
CA LYS A 37 0.54 -18.19 -6.36
C LYS A 37 -0.73 -17.47 -6.81
N LEU A 38 -1.66 -17.24 -5.89
CA LEU A 38 -2.89 -16.51 -6.21
C LEU A 38 -2.65 -15.01 -6.24
N TYR A 39 -1.76 -14.51 -5.38
CA TYR A 39 -1.49 -13.09 -5.24
C TYR A 39 0.01 -12.86 -5.28
N PRO A 40 0.61 -12.97 -6.48
CA PRO A 40 2.07 -12.94 -6.59
C PRO A 40 2.71 -11.57 -6.46
N TYR A 41 1.95 -10.51 -6.51
CA TYR A 41 2.52 -9.17 -6.43
C TYR A 41 2.14 -8.51 -5.12
N TYR A 42 3.04 -7.72 -4.55
CA TYR A 42 2.76 -7.03 -3.30
C TYR A 42 3.60 -5.78 -3.15
N PHE A 43 3.15 -4.88 -2.32
CA PHE A 43 4.00 -3.80 -1.83
C PHE A 43 3.78 -3.72 -0.32
N THR A 44 4.71 -3.12 0.39
CA THR A 44 4.66 -3.06 1.85
C THR A 44 4.47 -1.62 2.29
N ILE A 45 3.62 -1.41 3.26
CA ILE A 45 3.49 -0.13 3.93
C ILE A 45 4.04 -0.26 5.34
N MET A 46 4.54 0.83 5.89
CA MET A 46 5.00 0.85 7.26
C MET A 46 4.42 2.06 7.97
N TYR A 47 3.90 1.82 9.14
CA TYR A 47 3.36 2.87 9.99
C TYR A 47 4.45 3.50 10.85
N ALA A 48 4.14 4.66 11.40
CA ALA A 48 5.11 5.41 12.22
C ALA A 48 5.60 4.63 13.43
N ASN A 49 4.84 3.66 13.92
CA ASN A 49 5.28 2.83 15.03
C ASN A 49 6.15 1.64 14.62
N GLY A 50 6.49 1.53 13.34
CA GLY A 50 7.34 0.45 12.86
C GLY A 50 6.61 -0.78 12.38
N VAL A 51 5.30 -0.84 12.49
CA VAL A 51 4.53 -1.98 12.01
C VAL A 51 4.46 -1.96 10.49
N SER A 52 4.81 -3.08 9.87
CA SER A 52 4.77 -3.22 8.41
C SER A 52 3.69 -4.20 8.00
N ILE A 53 2.99 -3.88 6.93
CA ILE A 53 1.92 -4.72 6.41
C ILE A 53 2.08 -4.88 4.90
N PRO A 54 2.08 -6.11 4.39
CA PRO A 54 2.12 -6.32 2.93
C PRO A 54 0.72 -6.20 2.35
N ILE A 55 0.61 -5.54 1.21
CA ILE A 55 -0.64 -5.41 0.47
C ILE A 55 -0.48 -6.25 -0.79
N ILE A 56 -1.25 -7.32 -0.89
CA ILE A 56 -1.09 -8.29 -1.97
C ILE A 56 -2.08 -8.06 -3.10
N ALA A 57 -1.72 -8.47 -4.29
CA ALA A 57 -2.58 -8.32 -5.46
C ALA A 57 -2.36 -9.45 -6.46
N LYS A 58 -3.37 -9.71 -7.28
CA LYS A 58 -3.32 -10.79 -8.26
C LYS A 58 -2.47 -10.44 -9.46
N THR A 59 -2.48 -9.19 -9.87
CA THR A 59 -1.75 -8.76 -11.05
C THR A 59 -0.87 -7.58 -10.74
N LEU A 60 0.13 -7.35 -11.58
CA LEU A 60 1.00 -6.20 -11.42
C LEU A 60 0.20 -4.89 -11.54
N ALA A 61 -0.73 -4.82 -12.46
CA ALA A 61 -1.54 -3.62 -12.64
C ALA A 61 -2.35 -3.31 -11.39
N ASP A 62 -2.93 -4.32 -10.75
CA ASP A 62 -3.69 -4.13 -9.54
C ASP A 62 -2.80 -3.64 -8.40
N ALA A 63 -1.61 -4.23 -8.27
CA ALA A 63 -0.67 -3.82 -7.23
C ALA A 63 -0.23 -2.37 -7.42
N GLU A 64 0.07 -1.97 -8.65
CA GLU A 64 0.49 -0.60 -8.95
C GLU A 64 -0.64 0.40 -8.69
N LEU A 65 -1.86 0.03 -9.04
CA LEU A 65 -2.99 0.90 -8.79
C LEU A 65 -3.24 1.09 -7.30
N ASP A 66 -3.20 0.02 -6.53
CA ASP A 66 -3.36 0.09 -5.08
C ASP A 66 -2.26 0.96 -4.47
N ARG A 67 -1.03 0.76 -4.91
CA ARG A 67 0.09 1.54 -4.42
C ARG A 67 -0.09 3.03 -4.71
N GLN A 68 -0.51 3.37 -5.91
CA GLN A 68 -0.77 4.75 -6.28
C GLN A 68 -1.79 5.40 -5.39
N ILE A 69 -2.86 4.68 -5.06
CA ILE A 69 -3.92 5.21 -4.22
C ILE A 69 -3.38 5.49 -2.82
N VAL A 70 -2.56 4.60 -2.28
CA VAL A 70 -1.97 4.81 -0.96
C VAL A 70 -1.04 6.01 -0.98
N VAL A 71 -0.18 6.10 -1.97
CA VAL A 71 0.78 7.21 -2.07
C VAL A 71 0.04 8.55 -2.17
N LYS A 72 -1.00 8.61 -2.96
CA LYS A 72 -1.78 9.83 -3.09
C LYS A 72 -2.48 10.20 -1.80
N ALA A 73 -2.95 9.21 -1.07
CA ALA A 73 -3.67 9.47 0.17
C ALA A 73 -2.75 10.01 1.27
N ILE A 74 -1.48 9.63 1.25
CA ILE A 74 -0.58 10.05 2.33
C ILE A 74 0.26 11.29 1.98
N THR A 75 0.24 11.76 0.73
CA THR A 75 1.04 12.91 0.35
C THR A 75 0.29 13.99 -0.43
N PRO A 76 -0.94 14.25 -0.14
CA PRO A 76 -1.68 15.14 -1.02
C PRO A 76 -1.27 16.58 -0.94
N ILE A 77 -0.92 17.05 0.22
CA ILE A 77 -0.70 18.44 0.41
C ILE A 77 0.60 18.90 -0.08
N LYS A 78 1.62 18.10 0.05
CA LYS A 78 2.87 18.44 -0.40
C LYS A 78 2.90 18.74 -1.85
N ASP A 79 2.17 17.96 -2.58
CA ASP A 79 2.19 18.14 -3.98
C ASP A 79 1.56 19.39 -4.41
N SER A 80 0.54 19.81 -3.77
CA SER A 80 -0.13 20.99 -4.19
C SER A 80 0.72 22.18 -4.01
N ASN A 81 1.68 22.10 -3.16
CA ASN A 81 2.51 23.15 -2.95
C ASN A 81 3.59 23.25 -3.83
N ALA A 82 3.91 22.25 -4.38
CA ALA A 82 5.03 22.26 -5.10
C ALA A 82 4.96 23.27 -6.10
N ASN A 83 4.41 23.77 -5.94
CA ASN A 83 4.64 24.75 -6.61
C ASN A 83 4.22 25.36 -6.64
#